data_24688273c639a857183d0669a4097d63
#
_entry.id   24688273c639a857183d0669a4097d63
#
_cell.length_a   1.000
_cell.length_b   1.000
_cell.length_c   1.000
_cell.angle_alpha   90.00
_cell.angle_beta   90.00
_cell.angle_gamma   90.00
#
_symmetry.space_group_name_H-M   'P 1'
#
loop_
_entity.id
_entity.type
_entity.pdbx_description
1 polymer ?
#
loop_
_entity_poly.entity_id
_entity_poly.type
_entity_poly.pdbx_seq_one_letter_code
_entity_poly.pdbx_strand_id
1 'polypeptide(L)'
;LKLHHFTPMCDEVYRVPVLIVTSLVNQPYILDLVPGQSMVEFLLKKGFDVYMIEWGRPRKEHRNLSLEDHVLDRLPACVNKVLSHSGESQLSIIGYCVGGLLAVLWAAIDAAMRGKVSAGPLKNLVCMATPVNSDGLESLKTWMGPDFDEEALLAEHGNVPAEWVQNALRSLRPFGKVAGAANLLNQADQEAIVRSNLRMGKWETDNIPFPGGVFRQMVNDFLRDNCLINGRWKIGAYSADLAAIRVPLLHLLAQDDHITPYASSRDLVQRVSSSDREEVMIKGGHVGLVAGRGAQMRMWPALEAWLAQRSA
;
A
#
# COMPACT_ATOMS: atom_id res chain seq x y z
N LEU A 1 -7.39 12.18 8.50
CA LEU A 1 -7.93 10.93 7.96
C LEU A 1 -9.28 11.18 7.29
N LYS A 2 -9.43 10.73 6.05
CA LYS A 2 -10.71 10.70 5.32
C LYS A 2 -10.91 9.29 4.75
N LEU A 3 -12.16 8.86 4.67
CA LEU A 3 -12.58 7.67 3.97
C LEU A 3 -13.47 8.12 2.80
N HIS A 4 -13.00 7.90 1.58
CA HIS A 4 -13.75 8.19 0.37
C HIS A 4 -14.58 6.98 -0.01
N HIS A 5 -15.84 7.19 -0.40
CA HIS A 5 -16.67 6.21 -1.08
C HIS A 5 -16.93 6.73 -2.49
N PHE A 6 -16.69 5.91 -3.48
CA PHE A 6 -16.87 6.27 -4.89
C PHE A 6 -18.23 5.77 -5.39
N THR A 7 -18.93 6.61 -6.14
CA THR A 7 -20.22 6.23 -6.73
C THR A 7 -20.01 5.09 -7.75
N PRO A 8 -20.76 3.99 -7.64
CA PRO A 8 -20.73 2.90 -8.61
C PRO A 8 -20.94 3.39 -10.06
N MET A 9 -20.27 2.78 -11.02
CA MET A 9 -20.33 3.13 -12.44
C MET A 9 -21.02 2.05 -13.30
N CYS A 10 -21.77 1.16 -12.66
CA CYS A 10 -22.59 0.12 -13.29
C CYS A 10 -23.83 -0.18 -12.42
N ASP A 11 -24.81 -0.84 -13.00
CA ASP A 11 -26.09 -1.12 -12.33
C ASP A 11 -25.99 -2.31 -11.36
N GLU A 12 -25.11 -3.28 -11.65
CA GLU A 12 -24.87 -4.45 -10.80
C GLU A 12 -23.55 -4.29 -10.06
N VAL A 13 -23.60 -4.39 -8.73
CA VAL A 13 -22.45 -4.20 -7.83
C VAL A 13 -22.23 -5.47 -7.02
N TYR A 14 -20.98 -5.92 -6.94
CA TYR A 14 -20.58 -7.01 -6.05
C TYR A 14 -20.91 -6.69 -4.60
N ARG A 15 -21.33 -7.71 -3.84
CA ARG A 15 -21.72 -7.53 -2.44
C ARG A 15 -20.55 -7.17 -1.54
N VAL A 16 -19.38 -7.77 -1.76
CA VAL A 16 -18.20 -7.56 -0.91
C VAL A 16 -17.53 -6.24 -1.27
N PRO A 17 -17.61 -5.20 -0.43
CA PRO A 17 -16.97 -3.93 -0.70
C PRO A 17 -15.44 -4.05 -0.68
N VAL A 18 -14.78 -3.16 -1.39
CA VAL A 18 -13.32 -3.08 -1.51
C VAL A 18 -12.81 -1.84 -0.79
N LEU A 19 -11.96 -2.01 0.20
CA LEU A 19 -11.25 -0.92 0.89
C LEU A 19 -9.81 -0.83 0.41
N ILE A 20 -9.45 0.28 -0.21
CA ILE A 20 -8.08 0.57 -0.64
C ILE A 20 -7.34 1.27 0.50
N VAL A 21 -6.27 0.63 0.99
CA VAL A 21 -5.36 1.14 2.01
C VAL A 21 -4.12 1.71 1.31
N THR A 22 -4.03 3.03 1.29
CA THR A 22 -2.99 3.76 0.58
C THR A 22 -1.70 3.90 1.39
N SER A 23 -0.61 4.24 0.73
CA SER A 23 0.67 4.50 1.40
C SER A 23 0.63 5.76 2.27
N LEU A 24 1.49 5.82 3.31
CA LEU A 24 1.65 6.96 4.21
C LEU A 24 2.62 8.03 3.68
N VAL A 25 3.33 7.74 2.59
CA VAL A 25 4.41 8.63 2.09
C VAL A 25 4.01 9.45 0.87
N ASN A 26 2.89 9.09 0.21
CA ASN A 26 2.44 9.72 -1.02
C ASN A 26 0.96 10.08 -0.96
N GLN A 27 0.55 10.92 -1.90
CA GLN A 27 -0.87 11.22 -2.11
C GLN A 27 -1.60 10.02 -2.74
N PRO A 28 -2.84 9.73 -2.32
CA PRO A 28 -3.60 8.56 -2.78
C PRO A 28 -4.02 8.63 -4.25
N TYR A 29 -4.04 9.82 -4.85
CA TYR A 29 -4.58 10.03 -6.19
C TYR A 29 -3.79 9.37 -7.33
N ILE A 30 -2.64 8.68 -7.04
CA ILE A 30 -1.99 7.81 -8.02
C ILE A 30 -2.91 6.66 -8.46
N LEU A 31 -3.79 6.22 -7.57
CA LEU A 31 -4.76 5.16 -7.80
C LEU A 31 -6.02 5.66 -8.52
N ASP A 32 -6.18 6.99 -8.57
CA ASP A 32 -7.28 7.70 -9.27
C ASP A 32 -6.71 8.92 -10.03
N LEU A 33 -5.80 8.64 -10.97
CA LEU A 33 -4.90 9.65 -11.53
C LEU A 33 -5.59 10.61 -12.48
N VAL A 34 -6.21 10.08 -13.53
CA VAL A 34 -7.02 10.81 -14.53
C VAL A 34 -8.08 9.87 -15.12
N PRO A 35 -9.19 10.38 -15.67
CA PRO A 35 -10.19 9.56 -16.35
C PRO A 35 -9.57 8.65 -17.40
N GLY A 36 -9.96 7.38 -17.41
CA GLY A 36 -9.42 6.34 -18.28
C GLY A 36 -8.05 5.80 -17.85
N GLN A 37 -7.40 6.40 -16.85
CA GLN A 37 -6.15 5.92 -16.23
C GLN A 37 -6.26 5.94 -14.70
N SER A 38 -7.39 5.49 -14.19
CA SER A 38 -7.70 5.34 -12.79
C SER A 38 -8.01 3.88 -12.47
N MET A 39 -7.30 3.30 -11.51
CA MET A 39 -7.60 1.96 -11.00
C MET A 39 -8.96 1.97 -10.28
N VAL A 40 -9.28 3.04 -9.57
CA VAL A 40 -10.58 3.21 -8.92
C VAL A 40 -11.70 3.18 -9.97
N GLU A 41 -11.61 4.02 -11.01
CA GLU A 41 -12.58 4.05 -12.12
C GLU A 41 -12.72 2.67 -12.79
N PHE A 42 -11.60 1.97 -13.00
CA PHE A 42 -11.60 0.62 -13.57
C PHE A 42 -12.40 -0.36 -12.68
N LEU A 43 -12.16 -0.38 -11.38
CA LEU A 43 -12.88 -1.25 -10.45
C LEU A 43 -14.36 -0.91 -10.38
N LEU A 44 -14.72 0.38 -10.37
CA LEU A 44 -16.12 0.83 -10.39
C LEU A 44 -16.87 0.37 -11.65
N LYS A 45 -16.22 0.46 -12.83
CA LYS A 45 -16.78 -0.04 -14.11
C LYS A 45 -16.92 -1.56 -14.15
N LYS A 46 -16.17 -2.26 -13.29
CA LYS A 46 -16.22 -3.73 -13.15
C LYS A 46 -17.17 -4.20 -12.05
N GLY A 47 -17.92 -3.30 -11.44
CA GLY A 47 -18.94 -3.64 -10.45
C GLY A 47 -18.46 -3.72 -9.01
N PHE A 48 -17.28 -3.21 -8.67
CA PHE A 48 -16.86 -3.19 -7.28
C PHE A 48 -17.37 -1.94 -6.55
N ASP A 49 -17.78 -2.12 -5.30
CA ASP A 49 -18.10 -1.03 -4.36
C ASP A 49 -16.80 -0.58 -3.68
N VAL A 50 -16.27 0.59 -4.09
CA VAL A 50 -14.90 1.01 -3.79
C VAL A 50 -14.86 2.11 -2.74
N TYR A 51 -14.07 1.87 -1.69
CA TYR A 51 -13.68 2.82 -0.66
C TYR A 51 -12.17 3.02 -0.67
N MET A 52 -11.69 4.20 -0.33
CA MET A 52 -10.25 4.49 -0.27
C MET A 52 -9.91 5.38 0.92
N ILE A 53 -8.87 5.01 1.64
CA ILE A 53 -8.33 5.79 2.76
C ILE A 53 -7.42 6.90 2.22
N GLU A 54 -7.65 8.13 2.67
CA GLU A 54 -6.72 9.25 2.58
C GLU A 54 -6.23 9.57 4.01
N TRP A 55 -4.99 9.25 4.30
CA TRP A 55 -4.40 9.45 5.63
C TRP A 55 -4.25 10.92 6.02
N GLY A 56 -4.20 11.82 5.01
CA GLY A 56 -3.98 13.24 5.16
C GLY A 56 -2.50 13.60 5.26
N ARG A 57 -2.23 14.89 5.45
CA ARG A 57 -0.86 15.42 5.62
C ARG A 57 -0.55 15.58 7.11
N PRO A 58 0.42 14.85 7.66
CA PRO A 58 0.85 15.03 9.05
C PRO A 58 1.35 16.46 9.30
N ARG A 59 0.89 17.06 10.40
CA ARG A 59 1.35 18.35 10.94
C ARG A 59 2.17 18.11 12.20
N LYS A 60 2.75 19.14 12.79
CA LYS A 60 3.61 19.03 14.00
C LYS A 60 2.92 18.30 15.16
N GLU A 61 1.61 18.52 15.35
CA GLU A 61 0.82 17.82 16.37
C GLU A 61 0.70 16.31 16.12
N HIS A 62 0.96 15.84 14.91
CA HIS A 62 0.89 14.43 14.51
C HIS A 62 2.23 13.69 14.61
N ARG A 63 3.27 14.35 15.18
CA ARG A 63 4.63 13.77 15.26
C ARG A 63 4.71 12.43 16.01
N ASN A 64 3.81 12.22 16.95
CA ASN A 64 3.78 11.01 17.78
C ASN A 64 2.86 9.92 17.20
N LEU A 65 2.21 10.14 16.04
CA LEU A 65 1.43 9.09 15.39
C LEU A 65 2.33 7.89 15.11
N SER A 66 1.88 6.73 15.56
CA SER A 66 2.58 5.47 15.56
C SER A 66 1.92 4.43 14.63
N LEU A 67 2.51 3.28 14.50
CA LEU A 67 1.87 2.13 13.84
C LEU A 67 0.65 1.65 14.62
N GLU A 68 0.66 1.75 15.95
CA GLU A 68 -0.50 1.45 16.80
C GLU A 68 -1.71 2.29 16.40
N ASP A 69 -1.53 3.62 16.27
CA ASP A 69 -2.60 4.53 15.85
C ASP A 69 -3.18 4.15 14.47
N HIS A 70 -2.32 3.67 13.56
CA HIS A 70 -2.77 3.32 12.22
C HIS A 70 -3.40 1.92 12.16
N VAL A 71 -2.78 0.94 12.80
CA VAL A 71 -3.15 -0.49 12.69
C VAL A 71 -4.26 -0.87 13.67
N LEU A 72 -4.27 -0.30 14.89
CA LEU A 72 -5.21 -0.69 15.94
C LEU A 72 -6.42 0.24 16.04
N ASP A 73 -6.29 1.51 15.59
CA ASP A 73 -7.37 2.49 15.73
C ASP A 73 -7.95 2.92 14.38
N ARG A 74 -7.12 3.53 13.51
CA ARG A 74 -7.59 4.20 12.29
C ARG A 74 -8.06 3.24 11.20
N LEU A 75 -7.29 2.19 10.91
CA LEU A 75 -7.67 1.19 9.92
C LEU A 75 -8.91 0.40 10.36
N PRO A 76 -9.01 -0.11 11.61
CA PRO A 76 -10.26 -0.70 12.12
C PRO A 76 -11.46 0.23 12.07
N ALA A 77 -11.29 1.51 12.38
CA ALA A 77 -12.36 2.50 12.27
C ALA A 77 -12.85 2.65 10.82
N CYS A 78 -11.94 2.65 9.84
CA CYS A 78 -12.31 2.65 8.41
C CYS A 78 -13.02 1.36 8.02
N VAL A 79 -12.53 0.20 8.43
CA VAL A 79 -13.17 -1.11 8.19
C VAL A 79 -14.60 -1.10 8.72
N ASN A 80 -14.80 -0.72 9.98
CA ASN A 80 -16.11 -0.67 10.60
C ASN A 80 -17.05 0.32 9.88
N LYS A 81 -16.51 1.46 9.41
CA LYS A 81 -17.30 2.44 8.66
C LYS A 81 -17.72 1.92 7.29
N VAL A 82 -16.85 1.20 6.57
CA VAL A 82 -17.19 0.54 5.31
C VAL A 82 -18.31 -0.48 5.52
N LEU A 83 -18.16 -1.39 6.48
CA LEU A 83 -19.15 -2.42 6.78
C LEU A 83 -20.51 -1.83 7.19
N SER A 84 -20.48 -0.80 8.07
CA SER A 84 -21.71 -0.10 8.48
C SER A 84 -22.37 0.65 7.32
N HIS A 85 -21.60 1.16 6.34
CA HIS A 85 -22.16 1.91 5.21
C HIS A 85 -22.69 0.99 4.12
N SER A 86 -21.95 -0.10 3.79
CA SER A 86 -22.36 -1.07 2.78
C SER A 86 -23.47 -2.02 3.27
N GLY A 87 -23.64 -2.19 4.58
CA GLY A 87 -24.54 -3.19 5.19
C GLY A 87 -23.97 -4.62 5.12
N GLU A 88 -22.74 -4.80 4.67
CA GLU A 88 -22.09 -6.12 4.56
C GLU A 88 -21.31 -6.46 5.84
N SER A 89 -21.11 -7.76 6.08
CA SER A 89 -20.36 -8.25 7.26
C SER A 89 -18.88 -8.44 7.01
N GLN A 90 -18.45 -8.45 5.74
CA GLN A 90 -17.07 -8.65 5.31
C GLN A 90 -16.72 -7.71 4.16
N LEU A 91 -15.42 -7.42 4.04
CA LEU A 91 -14.86 -6.62 2.96
C LEU A 91 -13.55 -7.22 2.42
N SER A 92 -13.16 -6.81 1.23
CA SER A 92 -11.83 -7.04 0.68
C SER A 92 -10.93 -5.84 0.94
N ILE A 93 -9.66 -6.07 1.28
CA ILE A 93 -8.66 -4.99 1.38
C ILE A 93 -7.67 -5.10 0.23
N ILE A 94 -7.39 -3.96 -0.40
CA ILE A 94 -6.28 -3.76 -1.33
C ILE A 94 -5.28 -2.82 -0.67
N GLY A 95 -4.10 -3.32 -0.30
CA GLY A 95 -3.03 -2.51 0.29
C GLY A 95 -1.89 -2.27 -0.69
N TYR A 96 -1.45 -1.02 -0.85
CA TYR A 96 -0.35 -0.65 -1.73
C TYR A 96 0.86 -0.14 -0.94
N CYS A 97 2.04 -0.73 -1.21
CA CYS A 97 3.31 -0.35 -0.59
C CYS A 97 3.24 -0.38 0.96
N VAL A 98 3.54 0.71 1.65
CA VAL A 98 3.37 0.83 3.13
C VAL A 98 1.92 0.60 3.54
N GLY A 99 0.93 0.98 2.72
CA GLY A 99 -0.48 0.66 2.98
C GLY A 99 -0.76 -0.84 2.98
N GLY A 100 -0.05 -1.60 2.14
CA GLY A 100 -0.06 -3.05 2.17
C GLY A 100 0.53 -3.62 3.47
N LEU A 101 1.63 -3.04 3.95
CA LEU A 101 2.22 -3.43 5.24
C LEU A 101 1.25 -3.17 6.41
N LEU A 102 0.58 -2.00 6.44
CA LEU A 102 -0.44 -1.72 7.45
C LEU A 102 -1.60 -2.74 7.41
N ALA A 103 -2.06 -3.09 6.20
CA ALA A 103 -3.11 -4.08 6.00
C ALA A 103 -2.68 -5.48 6.47
N VAL A 104 -1.44 -5.89 6.18
CA VAL A 104 -0.86 -7.16 6.63
C VAL A 104 -0.74 -7.20 8.15
N LEU A 105 -0.21 -6.15 8.78
CA LEU A 105 -0.09 -6.07 10.25
C LEU A 105 -1.47 -6.16 10.90
N TRP A 106 -2.43 -5.39 10.42
CA TRP A 106 -3.81 -5.45 10.92
C TRP A 106 -4.44 -6.83 10.72
N ALA A 107 -4.33 -7.42 9.53
CA ALA A 107 -4.91 -8.73 9.23
C ALA A 107 -4.33 -9.83 10.13
N ALA A 108 -3.02 -9.80 10.38
CA ALA A 108 -2.36 -10.75 11.27
C ALA A 108 -2.85 -10.61 12.71
N ILE A 109 -2.97 -9.38 13.21
CA ILE A 109 -3.42 -9.10 14.59
C ILE A 109 -4.92 -9.42 14.75
N ASP A 110 -5.77 -8.97 13.83
CA ASP A 110 -7.22 -9.26 13.87
C ASP A 110 -7.49 -10.77 13.84
N ALA A 111 -6.78 -11.51 12.97
CA ALA A 111 -6.91 -12.95 12.89
C ALA A 111 -6.42 -13.66 14.18
N ALA A 112 -5.32 -13.19 14.78
CA ALA A 112 -4.81 -13.73 16.03
C ALA A 112 -5.77 -13.48 17.20
N MET A 113 -6.35 -12.28 17.29
CA MET A 113 -7.32 -11.91 18.32
C MET A 113 -8.62 -12.72 18.24
N ARG A 114 -9.08 -13.04 17.04
CA ARG A 114 -10.32 -13.83 16.82
C ARG A 114 -10.11 -15.34 17.00
N GLY A 115 -8.89 -15.81 16.83
CA GLY A 115 -8.58 -17.23 16.86
C GLY A 115 -9.24 -18.02 15.73
N LYS A 116 -9.60 -19.28 15.98
CA LYS A 116 -10.18 -20.19 14.96
C LYS A 116 -11.71 -20.13 14.88
N VAL A 117 -12.38 -19.37 15.73
CA VAL A 117 -13.81 -19.54 16.05
C VAL A 117 -14.72 -18.59 15.29
N SER A 118 -14.23 -17.49 14.75
CA SER A 118 -15.06 -16.46 14.10
C SER A 118 -14.48 -16.01 12.77
N ALA A 119 -15.32 -16.01 11.73
CA ALA A 119 -15.00 -15.27 10.50
C ALA A 119 -14.86 -13.78 10.83
N GLY A 120 -13.70 -13.22 10.54
CA GLY A 120 -13.43 -11.80 10.73
C GLY A 120 -14.08 -10.93 9.66
N PRO A 121 -13.92 -9.61 9.76
CA PRO A 121 -14.43 -8.66 8.77
C PRO A 121 -13.65 -8.72 7.43
N LEU A 122 -12.45 -9.29 7.43
CA LEU A 122 -11.62 -9.45 6.23
C LEU A 122 -12.02 -10.72 5.49
N LYS A 123 -12.53 -10.57 4.27
CA LYS A 123 -12.81 -11.68 3.36
C LYS A 123 -11.62 -12.00 2.47
N ASN A 124 -10.99 -10.97 1.87
CA ASN A 124 -9.86 -11.13 0.96
C ASN A 124 -8.79 -10.07 1.25
N LEU A 125 -7.53 -10.45 1.12
CA LEU A 125 -6.38 -9.54 1.22
C LEU A 125 -5.63 -9.49 -0.10
N VAL A 126 -5.51 -8.30 -0.68
CA VAL A 126 -4.66 -8.03 -1.84
C VAL A 126 -3.52 -7.13 -1.40
N CYS A 127 -2.30 -7.54 -1.64
CA CYS A 127 -1.09 -6.78 -1.37
C CYS A 127 -0.41 -6.42 -2.70
N MET A 128 -0.13 -5.13 -2.91
CA MET A 128 0.56 -4.64 -4.09
C MET A 128 1.89 -4.01 -3.69
N ALA A 129 3.00 -4.56 -4.20
CA ALA A 129 4.36 -4.10 -3.89
C ALA A 129 4.58 -3.87 -2.38
N THR A 130 4.23 -4.85 -1.56
CA THR A 130 4.18 -4.74 -0.11
C THR A 130 5.47 -5.29 0.51
N PRO A 131 6.28 -4.46 1.19
CA PRO A 131 7.48 -4.95 1.85
C PRO A 131 7.12 -5.64 3.18
N VAL A 132 7.66 -6.83 3.41
CA VAL A 132 7.50 -7.59 4.67
C VAL A 132 8.83 -8.04 5.25
N ASN A 133 9.91 -7.97 4.47
CA ASN A 133 11.25 -8.38 4.83
C ASN A 133 12.26 -7.28 4.50
N SER A 134 12.90 -6.72 5.51
CA SER A 134 13.86 -5.62 5.32
C SER A 134 15.20 -6.08 4.71
N ASP A 135 15.52 -7.37 4.73
CA ASP A 135 16.76 -7.86 4.11
C ASP A 135 16.80 -7.64 2.60
N GLY A 136 15.63 -7.53 1.96
CA GLY A 136 15.53 -7.12 0.56
C GLY A 136 15.62 -5.61 0.30
N LEU A 137 15.80 -4.77 1.32
CA LEU A 137 15.86 -3.30 1.24
C LEU A 137 17.28 -2.77 1.52
N GLU A 138 18.29 -3.34 0.86
CA GLU A 138 19.71 -3.09 1.13
C GLU A 138 20.08 -1.60 1.14
N SER A 139 19.61 -0.81 0.17
CA SER A 139 19.89 0.62 0.12
C SER A 139 19.35 1.37 1.33
N LEU A 140 18.10 1.08 1.73
CA LEU A 140 17.49 1.70 2.90
C LEU A 140 18.17 1.26 4.20
N LYS A 141 18.54 -0.01 4.32
CA LYS A 141 19.33 -0.53 5.46
C LYS A 141 20.69 0.13 5.56
N THR A 142 21.35 0.41 4.43
CA THR A 142 22.63 1.11 4.40
C THR A 142 22.48 2.57 4.85
N TRP A 143 21.47 3.28 4.36
CA TRP A 143 21.28 4.70 4.69
C TRP A 143 20.78 4.91 6.11
N MET A 144 19.92 4.01 6.62
CA MET A 144 19.28 4.10 7.94
C MET A 144 19.82 3.02 8.90
N GLY A 145 21.08 2.63 8.71
CA GLY A 145 21.80 1.66 9.55
C GLY A 145 22.09 2.19 10.96
N PRO A 146 22.98 1.51 11.71
CA PRO A 146 23.22 1.86 13.12
C PRO A 146 23.73 3.28 13.35
N ASP A 147 24.43 3.88 12.38
CA ASP A 147 25.00 5.22 12.46
C ASP A 147 23.98 6.33 12.11
N PHE A 148 22.80 5.99 11.62
CA PHE A 148 21.75 6.96 11.34
C PHE A 148 20.98 7.32 12.61
N ASP A 149 21.02 8.61 12.98
CA ASP A 149 20.33 9.15 14.16
C ASP A 149 18.93 9.68 13.79
N GLU A 150 17.94 8.78 13.83
CA GLU A 150 16.55 9.14 13.56
C GLU A 150 15.97 10.05 14.65
N GLU A 151 16.48 9.96 15.89
CA GLU A 151 15.99 10.82 16.97
C GLU A 151 16.45 12.27 16.80
N ALA A 152 17.68 12.51 16.33
CA ALA A 152 18.14 13.85 16.01
C ALA A 152 17.30 14.48 14.88
N LEU A 153 17.00 13.70 13.82
CA LEU A 153 16.11 14.14 12.73
C LEU A 153 14.71 14.49 13.25
N LEU A 154 14.14 13.66 14.10
CA LEU A 154 12.79 13.85 14.63
C LEU A 154 12.74 14.96 15.69
N ALA A 155 13.81 15.17 16.47
CA ALA A 155 13.91 16.29 17.40
C ALA A 155 13.86 17.64 16.67
N GLU A 156 14.51 17.72 15.49
CA GLU A 156 14.53 18.94 14.70
C GLU A 156 13.18 19.21 14.00
N HIS A 157 12.59 18.19 13.39
CA HIS A 157 11.45 18.36 12.48
C HIS A 157 10.11 17.87 13.02
N GLY A 158 10.11 16.98 13.99
CA GLY A 158 8.94 16.28 14.53
C GLY A 158 8.42 15.16 13.64
N ASN A 159 8.18 15.45 12.35
CA ASN A 159 7.88 14.48 11.28
C ASN A 159 9.03 14.50 10.27
N VAL A 160 9.23 13.42 9.52
CA VAL A 160 10.18 13.43 8.41
C VAL A 160 9.66 14.37 7.32
N PRO A 161 10.42 15.40 6.91
CA PRO A 161 9.97 16.33 5.88
C PRO A 161 9.68 15.63 4.56
N ALA A 162 8.65 16.09 3.82
CA ALA A 162 8.27 15.53 2.52
C ALA A 162 9.43 15.53 1.51
N GLU A 163 10.30 16.52 1.58
CA GLU A 163 11.49 16.64 0.73
C GLU A 163 12.51 15.52 1.00
N TRP A 164 12.67 15.12 2.27
CA TRP A 164 13.52 13.99 2.63
C TRP A 164 12.99 12.68 2.08
N VAL A 165 11.68 12.44 2.26
CA VAL A 165 10.99 11.29 1.67
C VAL A 165 11.19 11.26 0.16
N GLN A 166 10.99 12.40 -0.51
CA GLN A 166 11.17 12.54 -1.96
C GLN A 166 12.61 12.23 -2.39
N ASN A 167 13.60 12.74 -1.67
CA ASN A 167 15.01 12.54 -2.00
C ASN A 167 15.41 11.07 -1.79
N ALA A 168 14.95 10.43 -0.72
CA ALA A 168 15.17 9.01 -0.49
C ALA A 168 14.59 8.16 -1.64
N LEU A 169 13.32 8.39 -2.02
CA LEU A 169 12.69 7.67 -3.13
C LEU A 169 13.39 7.90 -4.49
N ARG A 170 13.87 9.14 -4.74
CA ARG A 170 14.65 9.45 -5.95
C ARG A 170 16.00 8.74 -5.99
N SER A 171 16.66 8.63 -4.84
CA SER A 171 17.97 7.98 -4.75
C SER A 171 17.89 6.47 -5.01
N LEU A 172 16.73 5.85 -4.78
CA LEU A 172 16.48 4.46 -5.18
C LEU A 172 16.39 4.27 -6.71
N ARG A 173 16.12 5.35 -7.48
CA ARG A 173 16.01 5.30 -8.94
C ARG A 173 16.63 6.53 -9.63
N PRO A 174 17.96 6.71 -9.60
CA PRO A 174 18.64 7.93 -10.06
C PRO A 174 18.39 8.27 -11.54
N PHE A 175 18.24 7.27 -12.42
CA PHE A 175 18.07 7.47 -13.87
C PHE A 175 16.61 7.44 -14.35
N GLY A 176 15.62 7.33 -13.46
CA GLY A 176 14.21 7.18 -13.82
C GLY A 176 13.64 8.34 -14.64
N LYS A 177 14.08 9.59 -14.37
CA LYS A 177 13.63 10.78 -15.10
C LYS A 177 14.07 10.82 -16.56
N VAL A 178 15.29 10.36 -16.87
CA VAL A 178 15.83 10.37 -18.23
C VAL A 178 15.04 9.42 -19.12
N ALA A 179 14.74 8.21 -18.63
CA ALA A 179 13.92 7.23 -19.35
C ALA A 179 12.49 7.72 -19.56
N GLY A 180 11.89 8.39 -18.57
CA GLY A 180 10.55 8.96 -18.66
C GLY A 180 10.44 10.09 -19.69
N ALA A 181 11.44 11.00 -19.76
CA ALA A 181 11.46 12.10 -20.71
C ALA A 181 11.59 11.61 -22.16
N ALA A 182 12.43 10.61 -22.42
CA ALA A 182 12.57 10.01 -23.76
C ALA A 182 11.26 9.35 -24.23
N ASN A 183 10.56 8.64 -23.35
CA ASN A 183 9.26 8.05 -23.68
C ASN A 183 8.17 9.09 -23.94
N LEU A 184 8.19 10.21 -23.21
CA LEU A 184 7.22 11.30 -23.41
C LEU A 184 7.40 11.99 -24.76
N LEU A 185 8.63 12.24 -25.17
CA LEU A 185 8.95 12.84 -26.49
C LEU A 185 8.45 11.96 -27.65
N ASN A 186 8.56 10.65 -27.51
CA ASN A 186 8.10 9.69 -28.53
C ASN A 186 6.57 9.55 -28.62
N GLN A 187 5.81 10.14 -27.69
CA GLN A 187 4.34 10.02 -27.59
C GLN A 187 3.67 11.40 -27.43
N ALA A 188 4.36 12.47 -27.80
CA ALA A 188 3.91 13.86 -27.59
C ALA A 188 2.65 14.23 -28.40
N ASP A 189 2.30 13.48 -29.43
CA ASP A 189 1.11 13.60 -30.25
C ASP A 189 -0.17 13.06 -29.59
N GLN A 190 -0.03 12.31 -28.49
CA GLN A 190 -1.16 11.71 -27.78
C GLN A 190 -1.51 12.49 -26.51
N GLU A 191 -2.45 13.42 -26.61
CA GLU A 191 -2.83 14.35 -25.51
C GLU A 191 -3.16 13.61 -24.19
N ALA A 192 -3.87 12.48 -24.23
CA ALA A 192 -4.21 11.72 -23.05
C ALA A 192 -2.96 11.15 -22.32
N ILE A 193 -1.95 10.75 -23.09
CA ILE A 193 -0.68 10.24 -22.55
C ILE A 193 0.12 11.40 -21.94
N VAL A 194 0.18 12.53 -22.62
CA VAL A 194 0.85 13.73 -22.11
C VAL A 194 0.21 14.19 -20.79
N ARG A 195 -1.11 14.27 -20.73
CA ARG A 195 -1.86 14.64 -19.52
C ARG A 195 -1.58 13.69 -18.37
N SER A 196 -1.58 12.39 -18.61
CA SER A 196 -1.27 11.38 -17.60
C SER A 196 0.17 11.51 -17.09
N ASN A 197 1.14 11.70 -17.98
CA ASN A 197 2.55 11.88 -17.59
C ASN A 197 2.75 13.15 -16.77
N LEU A 198 2.11 14.26 -17.15
CA LEU A 198 2.16 15.51 -16.37
C LEU A 198 1.55 15.32 -14.96
N ARG A 199 0.42 14.63 -14.87
CA ARG A 199 -0.22 14.34 -13.59
C ARG A 199 0.63 13.42 -12.71
N MET A 200 1.24 12.40 -13.31
CA MET A 200 2.18 11.50 -12.63
C MET A 200 3.42 12.25 -12.15
N GLY A 201 4.01 13.11 -12.99
CA GLY A 201 5.15 13.97 -12.60
C GLY A 201 4.80 14.92 -11.45
N LYS A 202 3.58 15.45 -11.42
CA LYS A 202 3.09 16.22 -10.26
C LYS A 202 3.00 15.33 -9.02
N TRP A 203 2.42 14.14 -9.13
CA TRP A 203 2.31 13.20 -8.01
C TRP A 203 3.69 12.80 -7.44
N GLU A 204 4.68 12.55 -8.28
CA GLU A 204 6.05 12.23 -7.85
C GLU A 204 6.69 13.32 -6.99
N THR A 205 6.22 14.55 -7.11
CA THR A 205 6.71 15.70 -6.33
C THR A 205 5.77 16.11 -5.20
N ASP A 206 4.59 15.51 -5.11
CA ASP A 206 3.55 15.82 -4.12
C ASP A 206 3.61 14.82 -2.94
N ASN A 207 4.81 14.59 -2.42
CA ASN A 207 4.97 13.77 -1.22
C ASN A 207 4.41 14.47 0.02
N ILE A 208 4.12 13.69 1.03
CA ILE A 208 3.64 14.18 2.32
C ILE A 208 4.71 13.93 3.39
N PRO A 209 4.76 14.74 4.46
CA PRO A 209 5.60 14.42 5.61
C PRO A 209 5.27 13.03 6.14
N PHE A 210 6.28 12.31 6.63
CA PHE A 210 6.06 10.99 7.20
C PHE A 210 5.97 11.10 8.73
N PRO A 211 4.95 10.52 9.40
CA PRO A 211 4.76 10.67 10.84
C PRO A 211 5.97 10.18 11.62
N GLY A 212 6.46 10.99 12.57
CA GLY A 212 7.68 10.70 13.31
C GLY A 212 7.62 9.38 14.09
N GLY A 213 6.50 9.10 14.77
CA GLY A 213 6.34 7.85 15.51
C GLY A 213 6.36 6.63 14.57
N VAL A 214 5.66 6.68 13.43
CA VAL A 214 5.72 5.60 12.42
C VAL A 214 7.14 5.46 11.87
N PHE A 215 7.82 6.58 11.54
CA PHE A 215 9.18 6.55 11.02
C PHE A 215 10.16 5.86 11.97
N ARG A 216 10.10 6.22 13.27
CA ARG A 216 10.92 5.58 14.32
C ARG A 216 10.73 4.05 14.33
N GLN A 217 9.49 3.59 14.32
CA GLN A 217 9.17 2.15 14.29
C GLN A 217 9.60 1.49 12.99
N MET A 218 9.43 2.16 11.85
CA MET A 218 9.89 1.63 10.56
C MET A 218 11.42 1.52 10.49
N VAL A 219 12.16 2.46 11.07
CA VAL A 219 13.63 2.39 11.11
C VAL A 219 14.10 1.29 12.06
N ASN A 220 13.62 1.28 13.29
CA ASN A 220 14.11 0.36 14.32
C ASN A 220 13.55 -1.06 14.15
N ASP A 221 12.21 -1.20 14.19
CA ASP A 221 11.57 -2.51 14.24
C ASP A 221 11.56 -3.20 12.87
N PHE A 222 11.36 -2.43 11.80
CA PHE A 222 11.28 -3.00 10.45
C PHE A 222 12.65 -3.08 9.77
N LEU A 223 13.34 -1.93 9.58
CA LEU A 223 14.59 -1.93 8.80
C LEU A 223 15.75 -2.58 9.55
N ARG A 224 16.03 -2.19 10.78
CA ARG A 224 17.17 -2.68 11.55
C ARG A 224 16.94 -4.09 12.08
N ASP A 225 15.85 -4.30 12.78
CA ASP A 225 15.59 -5.55 13.52
C ASP A 225 14.82 -6.60 12.72
N ASN A 226 14.22 -6.20 11.58
CA ASN A 226 13.42 -7.07 10.72
C ASN A 226 12.36 -7.87 11.52
N CYS A 227 11.70 -7.19 12.45
CA CYS A 227 10.86 -7.81 13.48
C CYS A 227 9.70 -8.63 12.91
N LEU A 228 9.14 -8.23 11.75
CA LEU A 228 8.01 -8.95 11.15
C LEU A 228 8.41 -10.36 10.71
N ILE A 229 9.52 -10.48 9.97
CA ILE A 229 10.01 -11.78 9.50
C ILE A 229 10.55 -12.62 10.63
N ASN A 230 11.14 -11.98 11.64
CA ASN A 230 11.65 -12.67 12.82
C ASN A 230 10.55 -13.05 13.83
N GLY A 231 9.26 -12.77 13.53
CA GLY A 231 8.10 -13.10 14.39
C GLY A 231 8.09 -12.34 15.73
N ARG A 232 8.77 -11.18 15.80
CA ARG A 232 8.96 -10.39 17.03
C ARG A 232 8.25 -9.03 17.01
N TRP A 233 7.61 -8.66 15.88
CA TRP A 233 6.98 -7.35 15.80
C TRP A 233 5.72 -7.29 16.64
N LYS A 234 5.75 -6.40 17.61
CA LYS A 234 4.59 -6.07 18.44
C LYS A 234 4.06 -4.70 18.03
N ILE A 235 2.77 -4.62 17.84
CA ILE A 235 2.02 -3.39 17.65
C ILE A 235 1.17 -3.20 18.91
N GLY A 236 1.58 -2.32 19.79
CA GLY A 236 1.03 -2.23 21.15
C GLY A 236 1.25 -3.55 21.92
N ALA A 237 0.17 -4.11 22.43
CA ALA A 237 0.19 -5.39 23.15
C ALA A 237 0.12 -6.63 22.24
N TYR A 238 -0.07 -6.47 20.94
CA TYR A 238 -0.37 -7.55 20.00
C TYR A 238 0.84 -7.95 19.16
N SER A 239 1.06 -9.24 18.98
CA SER A 239 2.09 -9.75 18.07
C SER A 239 1.54 -9.89 16.66
N ALA A 240 2.26 -9.33 15.69
CA ALA A 240 1.95 -9.49 14.27
C ALA A 240 2.62 -10.74 13.73
N ASP A 241 1.87 -11.86 13.70
CA ASP A 241 2.32 -13.13 13.14
C ASP A 241 1.66 -13.37 11.78
N LEU A 242 2.46 -13.38 10.71
CA LEU A 242 1.99 -13.64 9.35
C LEU A 242 1.26 -14.98 9.22
N ALA A 243 1.64 -15.99 10.01
CA ALA A 243 0.99 -17.28 10.01
C ALA A 243 -0.46 -17.25 10.54
N ALA A 244 -0.86 -16.18 11.22
CA ALA A 244 -2.26 -15.98 11.61
C ALA A 244 -3.18 -15.69 10.42
N ILE A 245 -2.65 -15.15 9.32
CA ILE A 245 -3.43 -14.79 8.12
C ILE A 245 -3.85 -16.04 7.37
N ARG A 246 -5.17 -16.29 7.26
CA ARG A 246 -5.77 -17.46 6.62
C ARG A 246 -6.76 -17.12 5.52
N VAL A 247 -7.11 -15.85 5.36
CA VAL A 247 -7.99 -15.39 4.28
C VAL A 247 -7.32 -15.53 2.93
N PRO A 248 -8.08 -15.63 1.81
CA PRO A 248 -7.52 -15.57 0.47
C PRO A 248 -6.57 -14.40 0.30
N LEU A 249 -5.39 -14.65 -0.26
CA LEU A 249 -4.32 -13.67 -0.46
C LEU A 249 -3.88 -13.59 -1.91
N LEU A 250 -3.95 -12.40 -2.50
CA LEU A 250 -3.28 -12.08 -3.77
C LEU A 250 -2.10 -11.14 -3.50
N HIS A 251 -0.92 -11.49 -3.97
CA HIS A 251 0.27 -10.64 -3.90
C HIS A 251 0.71 -10.24 -5.31
N LEU A 252 0.54 -8.96 -5.65
CA LEU A 252 0.92 -8.38 -6.94
C LEU A 252 2.26 -7.66 -6.80
N LEU A 253 3.22 -8.05 -7.61
CA LEU A 253 4.60 -7.59 -7.55
C LEU A 253 5.04 -6.99 -8.88
N ALA A 254 5.95 -6.03 -8.85
CA ALA A 254 6.57 -5.47 -10.05
C ALA A 254 7.97 -6.04 -10.26
N GLN A 255 8.25 -6.52 -11.47
CA GLN A 255 9.51 -7.18 -11.82
C GLN A 255 10.74 -6.27 -11.62
N ASP A 256 10.58 -4.99 -11.97
CA ASP A 256 11.65 -3.98 -11.94
C ASP A 256 11.43 -2.99 -10.78
N ASP A 257 10.93 -3.47 -9.64
CA ASP A 257 10.67 -2.64 -8.46
C ASP A 257 11.97 -2.35 -7.71
N HIS A 258 12.38 -1.08 -7.70
CA HIS A 258 13.56 -0.60 -6.97
C HIS A 258 13.22 -0.04 -5.58
N ILE A 259 11.92 0.17 -5.27
CA ILE A 259 11.45 0.68 -3.99
C ILE A 259 11.16 -0.48 -3.05
N THR A 260 10.41 -1.46 -3.53
CA THR A 260 10.13 -2.72 -2.84
C THR A 260 10.55 -3.90 -3.72
N PRO A 261 11.85 -4.19 -3.81
CA PRO A 261 12.36 -5.31 -4.61
C PRO A 261 11.71 -6.64 -4.20
N TYR A 262 11.64 -7.58 -5.12
CA TYR A 262 11.04 -8.90 -4.87
C TYR A 262 11.55 -9.56 -3.58
N ALA A 263 12.85 -9.41 -3.29
CA ALA A 263 13.46 -9.94 -2.07
C ALA A 263 12.82 -9.39 -0.78
N SER A 264 12.27 -8.17 -0.81
CA SER A 264 11.58 -7.58 0.35
C SER A 264 10.15 -8.04 0.53
N SER A 265 9.56 -8.67 -0.47
CA SER A 265 8.13 -8.95 -0.54
C SER A 265 7.79 -10.46 -0.59
N ARG A 266 8.64 -11.28 -1.18
CA ARG A 266 8.41 -12.71 -1.48
C ARG A 266 8.01 -13.57 -0.28
N ASP A 267 8.47 -13.20 0.91
CA ASP A 267 8.20 -13.98 2.13
C ASP A 267 6.73 -13.93 2.55
N LEU A 268 5.94 -12.96 2.09
CA LEU A 268 4.54 -12.83 2.47
C LEU A 268 3.74 -14.09 2.13
N VAL A 269 3.75 -14.51 0.88
CA VAL A 269 3.00 -15.68 0.41
C VAL A 269 3.49 -16.96 1.06
N GLN A 270 4.78 -17.05 1.38
CA GLN A 270 5.37 -18.24 2.00
C GLN A 270 4.99 -18.40 3.49
N ARG A 271 4.77 -17.27 4.21
CA ARG A 271 4.58 -17.26 5.66
C ARG A 271 3.13 -17.24 6.11
N VAL A 272 2.21 -16.81 5.27
CA VAL A 272 0.77 -16.86 5.59
C VAL A 272 0.27 -18.31 5.59
N SER A 273 -0.74 -18.59 6.42
CA SER A 273 -1.40 -19.92 6.47
C SER A 273 -2.63 -20.01 5.56
N SER A 274 -2.83 -19.06 4.66
CA SER A 274 -3.91 -19.13 3.67
C SER A 274 -3.72 -20.35 2.76
N SER A 275 -4.79 -21.11 2.54
CA SER A 275 -4.83 -22.20 1.54
C SER A 275 -5.10 -21.68 0.13
N ASP A 276 -5.66 -20.46 0.00
CA ASP A 276 -5.94 -19.75 -1.25
C ASP A 276 -5.01 -18.55 -1.32
N ARG A 277 -3.82 -18.74 -1.87
CA ARG A 277 -2.80 -17.70 -1.98
C ARG A 277 -2.13 -17.74 -3.33
N GLU A 278 -1.98 -16.58 -3.93
CA GLU A 278 -1.41 -16.40 -5.27
C GLU A 278 -0.40 -15.25 -5.27
N GLU A 279 0.69 -15.43 -6.00
CA GLU A 279 1.69 -14.41 -6.28
C GLU A 279 1.78 -14.17 -7.78
N VAL A 280 1.64 -12.93 -8.21
CA VAL A 280 1.68 -12.55 -9.63
C VAL A 280 2.75 -11.49 -9.85
N MET A 281 3.73 -11.83 -10.70
CA MET A 281 4.78 -10.91 -11.11
C MET A 281 4.36 -10.15 -12.36
N ILE A 282 4.31 -8.83 -12.27
CA ILE A 282 3.92 -7.92 -13.36
C ILE A 282 5.16 -7.20 -13.89
N LYS A 283 5.36 -7.18 -15.19
CA LYS A 283 6.45 -6.43 -15.83
C LYS A 283 6.25 -4.92 -15.62
N GLY A 284 7.25 -4.26 -15.07
CA GLY A 284 7.28 -2.83 -14.76
C GLY A 284 7.87 -2.53 -13.39
N GLY A 285 7.94 -1.26 -13.01
CA GLY A 285 8.43 -0.80 -11.73
C GLY A 285 7.30 -0.49 -10.75
N HIS A 286 7.64 -0.04 -9.54
CA HIS A 286 6.74 0.22 -8.41
C HIS A 286 5.49 1.01 -8.78
N VAL A 287 5.66 2.19 -9.35
CA VAL A 287 4.53 3.07 -9.77
C VAL A 287 3.84 2.50 -11.00
N GLY A 288 4.60 1.89 -11.93
CA GLY A 288 4.07 1.24 -13.13
C GLY A 288 3.19 0.02 -12.84
N LEU A 289 3.24 -0.52 -11.61
CA LEU A 289 2.34 -1.55 -11.13
C LEU A 289 0.91 -1.03 -11.03
N VAL A 290 0.71 0.18 -10.51
CA VAL A 290 -0.62 0.71 -10.19
C VAL A 290 -1.14 1.73 -11.19
N ALA A 291 -0.27 2.39 -11.95
CA ALA A 291 -0.64 3.46 -12.88
C ALA A 291 0.01 3.29 -14.26
N GLY A 292 -0.63 3.91 -15.27
CA GLY A 292 -0.16 3.90 -16.65
C GLY A 292 -0.58 2.66 -17.43
N ARG A 293 -0.21 2.64 -18.72
CA ARG A 293 -0.66 1.63 -19.69
C ARG A 293 -0.30 0.18 -19.29
N GLY A 294 0.85 0.01 -18.63
CA GLY A 294 1.27 -1.31 -18.15
C GLY A 294 0.34 -1.89 -17.10
N ALA A 295 -0.08 -1.07 -16.15
CA ALA A 295 -1.06 -1.43 -15.13
C ALA A 295 -2.42 -1.79 -15.75
N GLN A 296 -2.94 -0.93 -16.63
CA GLN A 296 -4.20 -1.15 -17.33
C GLN A 296 -4.27 -2.48 -18.10
N MET A 297 -3.18 -2.84 -18.76
CA MET A 297 -3.18 -4.02 -19.63
C MET A 297 -2.91 -5.32 -18.89
N ARG A 298 -2.30 -5.29 -17.72
CA ARG A 298 -1.83 -6.49 -17.01
C ARG A 298 -2.29 -6.60 -15.57
N MET A 299 -2.01 -5.58 -14.75
CA MET A 299 -2.28 -5.65 -13.32
C MET A 299 -3.75 -5.51 -13.00
N TRP A 300 -4.43 -4.50 -13.56
CA TRP A 300 -5.85 -4.29 -13.26
C TRP A 300 -6.74 -5.48 -13.69
N PRO A 301 -6.57 -6.09 -14.90
CA PRO A 301 -7.30 -7.30 -15.25
C PRO A 301 -7.01 -8.49 -14.33
N ALA A 302 -5.75 -8.68 -13.89
CA ALA A 302 -5.40 -9.76 -12.97
C ALA A 302 -6.06 -9.55 -11.59
N LEU A 303 -6.03 -8.31 -11.08
CA LEU A 303 -6.69 -7.92 -9.84
C LEU A 303 -8.21 -8.15 -9.92
N GLU A 304 -8.84 -7.67 -10.98
CA GLU A 304 -10.28 -7.82 -11.22
C GLU A 304 -10.69 -9.27 -11.27
N ALA A 305 -10.05 -10.07 -12.11
CA ALA A 305 -10.38 -11.48 -12.28
C ALA A 305 -10.27 -12.26 -10.96
N TRP A 306 -9.27 -11.96 -10.13
CA TRP A 306 -9.09 -12.60 -8.84
C TRP A 306 -10.15 -12.18 -7.82
N LEU A 307 -10.47 -10.88 -7.76
CA LEU A 307 -11.47 -10.34 -6.83
C LEU A 307 -12.89 -10.77 -7.22
N ALA A 308 -13.25 -10.76 -8.51
CA ALA A 308 -14.59 -11.10 -8.99
C ALA A 308 -15.03 -12.49 -8.53
N GLN A 309 -14.12 -13.46 -8.55
CA GLN A 309 -14.40 -14.84 -8.09
C GLN A 309 -14.69 -14.94 -6.58
N ARG A 310 -14.38 -13.89 -5.80
CA ARG A 310 -14.43 -13.88 -4.33
C ARG A 310 -15.33 -12.78 -3.76
N SER A 311 -16.04 -12.03 -4.61
CA SER A 311 -16.83 -10.84 -4.20
C SER A 311 -18.34 -11.03 -4.32
N ALA A 312 -18.80 -12.22 -4.68
CA ALA A 312 -20.23 -12.56 -4.76
C ALA A 312 -20.86 -12.68 -3.36
#